data_c57d93bb334f94783978b7a39e52d5bb
#
_entry.id   c57d93bb334f94783978b7a39e52d5bb
#
_cell.length_a   1.000
_cell.length_b   1.000
_cell.length_c   1.000
_cell.angle_alpha   90.00
_cell.angle_beta   90.00
_cell.angle_gamma   90.00
#
_symmetry.space_group_name_H-M   'P 1'
#
loop_
_entity.id
_entity.type
_entity.pdbx_description
1 polymer ?
#
loop_
_entity_poly.entity_id
_entity_poly.type
_entity_poly.pdbx_seq_one_letter_code
_entity_poly.pdbx_strand_id
1 'polypeptide(L)'
;MSVNILYILREATEFLKRSGIEDAERDAEIILTHCLGIDRVTLYRDNPVVSEKQAEQIDKFLTRRSKREPLHYIIGYIEFYGLKIKTGKGVLIPRPETEVLVEEAIKAVTSYKLQVTSKDKDSSLITHYSLLNILELCTGSGCVALALAREFHDAHVYGTDTSEIAIRNAKKNTELNSITNVTFLKGNLFEPIKKQLSSHASHITFDLIVSNPPYVRIDEIKDLQPEIKDWEPVEALNGGEDGLDYYRMIIPEAKNYLKEGGHLLFEIGASQADSVRKMVKDAGFTDVLLIKDYAGIERILRAKLGIV
;
A
#
# COMPACT_ATOMS: atom_id res chain seq x y z
N MET A 1 43.35 -0.70 -5.86
CA MET A 1 43.48 -0.66 -4.37
C MET A 1 42.18 -1.20 -3.80
N SER A 2 42.27 -2.18 -2.89
CA SER A 2 41.10 -2.70 -2.21
C SER A 2 40.61 -1.66 -1.16
N VAL A 3 39.39 -1.16 -1.29
CA VAL A 3 38.82 -0.16 -0.40
C VAL A 3 37.77 -0.84 0.47
N ASN A 4 37.82 -0.58 1.78
CA ASN A 4 36.87 -1.11 2.74
C ASN A 4 35.52 -0.41 2.64
N ILE A 5 34.43 -1.13 2.89
CA ILE A 5 33.06 -0.64 2.73
C ILE A 5 32.73 0.59 3.59
N LEU A 6 33.25 0.67 4.83
CA LEU A 6 33.00 1.80 5.73
C LEU A 6 33.61 3.11 5.21
N TYR A 7 34.74 3.03 4.47
CA TYR A 7 35.29 4.22 3.79
C TYR A 7 34.33 4.65 2.67
N ILE A 8 33.86 3.69 1.85
CA ILE A 8 32.91 3.99 0.76
C ILE A 8 31.60 4.52 1.31
N LEU A 9 31.11 3.99 2.43
CA LEU A 9 29.87 4.46 3.08
C LEU A 9 29.99 5.96 3.45
N ARG A 10 31.11 6.36 4.04
CA ARG A 10 31.33 7.76 4.39
C ARG A 10 31.35 8.66 3.16
N GLU A 11 32.10 8.29 2.12
CA GLU A 11 32.19 9.07 0.88
C GLU A 11 30.81 9.14 0.17
N ALA A 12 30.07 8.03 0.12
CA ALA A 12 28.72 7.96 -0.44
C ALA A 12 27.74 8.84 0.33
N THR A 13 27.81 8.83 1.67
CA THR A 13 26.98 9.69 2.52
C THR A 13 27.23 11.16 2.23
N GLU A 14 28.50 11.59 2.18
CA GLU A 14 28.85 12.97 1.88
C GLU A 14 28.46 13.38 0.45
N PHE A 15 28.58 12.47 -0.51
CA PHE A 15 28.14 12.71 -1.88
C PHE A 15 26.62 12.95 -1.95
N LEU A 16 25.82 12.09 -1.30
CA LEU A 16 24.36 12.23 -1.27
C LEU A 16 23.92 13.48 -0.48
N LYS A 17 24.58 13.81 0.63
CA LYS A 17 24.31 15.07 1.37
C LYS A 17 24.50 16.31 0.49
N ARG A 18 25.62 16.38 -0.25
CA ARG A 18 25.88 17.48 -1.19
C ARG A 18 24.84 17.55 -2.32
N SER A 19 24.20 16.44 -2.63
CA SER A 19 23.11 16.36 -3.61
C SER A 19 21.72 16.69 -3.02
N GLY A 20 21.65 17.11 -1.76
CA GLY A 20 20.42 17.52 -1.08
C GLY A 20 19.54 16.36 -0.63
N ILE A 21 20.09 15.14 -0.47
CA ILE A 21 19.37 14.00 0.08
C ILE A 21 19.33 14.12 1.61
N GLU A 22 18.14 14.15 2.18
CA GLU A 22 17.93 14.33 3.63
C GLU A 22 18.44 13.11 4.42
N ASP A 23 18.02 11.90 4.04
CA ASP A 23 18.41 10.64 4.68
C ASP A 23 19.67 10.02 4.05
N ALA A 24 20.67 10.83 3.70
CA ALA A 24 21.82 10.44 2.91
C ALA A 24 22.61 9.24 3.47
N GLU A 25 22.77 9.14 4.79
CA GLU A 25 23.47 8.03 5.44
C GLU A 25 22.70 6.73 5.31
N ARG A 26 21.40 6.76 5.59
CA ARG A 26 20.50 5.62 5.44
C ARG A 26 20.43 5.14 4.00
N ASP A 27 20.31 6.06 3.05
CA ASP A 27 20.24 5.74 1.63
C ASP A 27 21.56 5.12 1.12
N ALA A 28 22.72 5.69 1.52
CA ALA A 28 24.01 5.12 1.21
C ALA A 28 24.15 3.70 1.78
N GLU A 29 23.77 3.50 3.04
CA GLU A 29 23.82 2.18 3.70
C GLU A 29 22.97 1.14 2.96
N ILE A 30 21.74 1.48 2.58
CA ILE A 30 20.85 0.59 1.84
C ILE A 30 21.41 0.28 0.44
N ILE A 31 21.97 1.27 -0.26
CA ILE A 31 22.62 1.05 -1.57
C ILE A 31 23.80 0.08 -1.44
N LEU A 32 24.66 0.31 -0.47
CA LEU A 32 25.85 -0.53 -0.28
C LEU A 32 25.48 -1.95 0.10
N THR A 33 24.62 -2.14 1.09
CA THR A 33 24.16 -3.47 1.52
C THR A 33 23.48 -4.22 0.38
N HIS A 34 22.65 -3.54 -0.40
CA HIS A 34 22.02 -4.13 -1.58
C HIS A 34 23.05 -4.57 -2.64
N CYS A 35 24.01 -3.71 -2.99
CA CYS A 35 25.02 -4.01 -4.02
C CYS A 35 25.96 -5.14 -3.60
N LEU A 36 26.21 -5.31 -2.31
CA LEU A 36 27.04 -6.39 -1.78
C LEU A 36 26.25 -7.68 -1.48
N GLY A 37 24.93 -7.60 -1.37
CA GLY A 37 24.09 -8.74 -0.96
C GLY A 37 24.30 -9.12 0.51
N ILE A 38 24.59 -8.16 1.38
CA ILE A 38 24.83 -8.34 2.82
C ILE A 38 23.81 -7.56 3.65
N ASP A 39 23.65 -7.94 4.90
CA ASP A 39 22.86 -7.19 5.86
C ASP A 39 23.68 -6.06 6.54
N ARG A 40 22.97 -5.19 7.25
CA ARG A 40 23.54 -4.07 7.99
C ARG A 40 24.57 -4.51 9.03
N VAL A 41 24.32 -5.61 9.73
CA VAL A 41 25.21 -6.11 10.77
C VAL A 41 26.54 -6.53 10.16
N THR A 42 26.51 -7.26 9.06
CA THR A 42 27.69 -7.71 8.30
C THR A 42 28.48 -6.52 7.76
N LEU A 43 27.81 -5.46 7.28
CA LEU A 43 28.46 -4.24 6.80
C LEU A 43 29.36 -3.62 7.87
N TYR A 44 28.86 -3.46 9.09
CA TYR A 44 29.61 -2.81 10.17
C TYR A 44 30.59 -3.74 10.89
N ARG A 45 30.20 -5.00 11.11
CA ARG A 45 31.01 -5.96 11.86
C ARG A 45 32.23 -6.43 11.06
N ASP A 46 32.01 -6.76 9.78
CA ASP A 46 33.03 -7.43 8.99
C ASP A 46 33.81 -6.48 8.09
N ASN A 47 33.28 -5.26 7.87
CA ASN A 47 33.90 -4.21 7.04
C ASN A 47 34.51 -4.76 5.74
N PRO A 48 33.72 -5.45 4.89
CA PRO A 48 34.25 -6.20 3.76
C PRO A 48 34.91 -5.29 2.72
N VAL A 49 35.83 -5.87 1.97
CA VAL A 49 36.47 -5.25 0.82
C VAL A 49 35.52 -5.30 -0.38
N VAL A 50 35.38 -4.20 -1.08
CA VAL A 50 34.53 -4.04 -2.25
C VAL A 50 35.31 -4.40 -3.52
N SER A 51 34.77 -5.29 -4.35
CA SER A 51 35.31 -5.58 -5.67
C SER A 51 35.04 -4.45 -6.65
N GLU A 52 35.82 -4.35 -7.72
CA GLU A 52 35.67 -3.34 -8.77
C GLU A 52 34.26 -3.32 -9.36
N LYS A 53 33.70 -4.50 -9.68
CA LYS A 53 32.31 -4.63 -10.19
C LYS A 53 31.26 -4.11 -9.22
N GLN A 54 31.43 -4.35 -7.91
CA GLN A 54 30.53 -3.83 -6.88
C GLN A 54 30.68 -2.32 -6.75
N ALA A 55 31.90 -1.80 -6.81
CA ALA A 55 32.15 -0.36 -6.77
C ALA A 55 31.48 0.37 -7.94
N GLU A 56 31.58 -0.16 -9.16
CA GLU A 56 30.88 0.38 -10.33
C GLU A 56 29.35 0.38 -10.16
N GLN A 57 28.80 -0.67 -9.57
CA GLN A 57 27.35 -0.74 -9.31
C GLN A 57 26.91 0.26 -8.24
N ILE A 58 27.67 0.39 -7.16
CA ILE A 58 27.45 1.39 -6.11
C ILE A 58 27.45 2.80 -6.72
N ASP A 59 28.47 3.14 -7.50
CA ASP A 59 28.61 4.45 -8.13
C ASP A 59 27.41 4.76 -9.06
N LYS A 60 26.99 3.77 -9.84
CA LYS A 60 25.79 3.88 -10.67
C LYS A 60 24.53 4.18 -9.85
N PHE A 61 24.34 3.52 -8.71
CA PHE A 61 23.18 3.70 -7.85
C PHE A 61 23.22 5.05 -7.14
N LEU A 62 24.40 5.45 -6.62
CA LEU A 62 24.62 6.75 -6.03
C LEU A 62 24.35 7.88 -7.04
N THR A 63 24.81 7.75 -8.28
CA THR A 63 24.57 8.69 -9.36
C THR A 63 23.07 8.81 -9.69
N ARG A 64 22.30 7.72 -9.66
CA ARG A 64 20.85 7.79 -9.82
C ARG A 64 20.20 8.51 -8.64
N ARG A 65 20.60 8.15 -7.42
CA ARG A 65 20.04 8.73 -6.20
C ARG A 65 20.34 10.24 -6.08
N SER A 66 21.53 10.67 -6.47
CA SER A 66 21.89 12.10 -6.48
C SER A 66 21.01 12.95 -7.41
N LYS A 67 20.36 12.33 -8.39
CA LYS A 67 19.35 12.97 -9.27
C LYS A 67 17.94 12.93 -8.69
N ARG A 68 17.79 12.65 -7.40
CA ARG A 68 16.51 12.56 -6.68
C ARG A 68 15.62 11.40 -7.14
N GLU A 69 16.18 10.39 -7.87
CA GLU A 69 15.43 9.18 -8.14
C GLU A 69 15.12 8.45 -6.82
N PRO A 70 13.88 8.01 -6.57
CA PRO A 70 13.51 7.33 -5.32
C PRO A 70 14.39 6.12 -5.07
N LEU A 71 14.87 5.96 -3.83
CA LEU A 71 15.73 4.85 -3.43
C LEU A 71 15.13 3.49 -3.83
N HIS A 72 13.84 3.29 -3.56
CA HIS A 72 13.17 2.01 -3.85
C HIS A 72 12.96 1.76 -5.35
N TYR A 73 12.98 2.78 -6.21
CA TYR A 73 13.03 2.59 -7.66
C TYR A 73 14.43 2.15 -8.11
N ILE A 74 15.48 2.61 -7.42
CA ILE A 74 16.88 2.24 -7.71
C ILE A 74 17.13 0.78 -7.29
N ILE A 75 16.70 0.41 -6.08
CA ILE A 75 16.81 -0.94 -5.50
C ILE A 75 15.86 -1.93 -6.19
N GLY A 76 14.68 -1.45 -6.66
CA GLY A 76 13.69 -2.22 -7.38
C GLY A 76 12.66 -2.92 -6.50
N TYR A 77 12.73 -2.77 -5.17
CA TYR A 77 11.74 -3.30 -4.23
C TYR A 77 11.72 -2.52 -2.91
N ILE A 78 10.67 -2.73 -2.14
CA ILE A 78 10.52 -2.32 -0.74
C ILE A 78 9.99 -3.51 0.08
N GLU A 79 10.32 -3.57 1.35
CA GLU A 79 9.63 -4.44 2.30
C GLU A 79 8.38 -3.73 2.81
N PHE A 80 7.25 -4.40 2.78
CA PHE A 80 5.97 -3.89 3.25
C PHE A 80 5.21 -5.02 3.95
N TYR A 81 4.89 -4.82 5.21
CA TYR A 81 4.18 -5.81 6.05
C TYR A 81 4.79 -7.22 5.96
N GLY A 82 6.13 -7.32 5.93
CA GLY A 82 6.89 -8.57 5.78
C GLY A 82 6.79 -9.24 4.39
N LEU A 83 6.30 -8.52 3.37
CA LEU A 83 6.31 -8.93 1.98
C LEU A 83 7.39 -8.16 1.21
N LYS A 84 8.00 -8.80 0.23
CA LYS A 84 8.88 -8.12 -0.73
C LYS A 84 8.04 -7.58 -1.88
N ILE A 85 7.85 -6.26 -1.92
CA ILE A 85 7.05 -5.60 -2.94
C ILE A 85 7.95 -4.96 -3.98
N LYS A 86 7.88 -5.47 -5.20
CA LYS A 86 8.58 -4.90 -6.35
C LYS A 86 8.02 -3.52 -6.66
N THR A 87 8.92 -2.56 -6.86
CA THR A 87 8.61 -1.17 -7.16
C THR A 87 9.31 -0.73 -8.44
N GLY A 88 8.85 0.37 -9.03
CA GLY A 88 9.46 0.95 -10.21
C GLY A 88 8.58 2.03 -10.83
N LYS A 89 9.11 2.70 -11.84
CA LYS A 89 8.43 3.83 -12.50
C LYS A 89 6.99 3.49 -12.92
N GLY A 90 6.06 4.38 -12.57
CA GLY A 90 4.63 4.25 -12.87
C GLY A 90 3.81 3.52 -11.81
N VAL A 91 4.41 3.21 -10.64
CA VAL A 91 3.69 2.64 -9.49
C VAL A 91 4.07 3.41 -8.23
N LEU A 92 3.09 3.79 -7.42
CA LEU A 92 3.32 4.42 -6.12
C LEU A 92 4.16 3.49 -5.24
N ILE A 93 5.17 4.03 -4.58
CA ILE A 93 5.96 3.28 -3.60
C ILE A 93 5.12 3.14 -2.32
N PRO A 94 4.90 1.92 -1.79
CA PRO A 94 4.20 1.74 -0.53
C PRO A 94 4.77 2.59 0.59
N ARG A 95 3.89 3.24 1.37
CA ARG A 95 4.29 4.07 2.51
C ARG A 95 4.21 3.28 3.81
N PRO A 96 5.10 3.52 4.78
CA PRO A 96 5.03 2.84 6.09
C PRO A 96 3.69 3.04 6.79
N GLU A 97 3.07 4.22 6.66
CA GLU A 97 1.78 4.55 7.24
C GLU A 97 0.65 3.66 6.72
N THR A 98 0.78 3.16 5.50
CA THR A 98 -0.19 2.23 4.88
C THR A 98 -0.19 0.85 5.57
N GLU A 99 0.85 0.48 6.33
CA GLU A 99 0.83 -0.73 7.16
C GLU A 99 -0.23 -0.63 8.27
N VAL A 100 -0.49 0.57 8.80
CA VAL A 100 -1.57 0.80 9.77
C VAL A 100 -2.95 0.51 9.15
N LEU A 101 -3.13 0.81 7.86
CA LEU A 101 -4.37 0.45 7.14
C LEU A 101 -4.56 -1.06 7.10
N VAL A 102 -3.49 -1.83 6.85
CA VAL A 102 -3.53 -3.31 6.88
C VAL A 102 -3.87 -3.81 8.28
N GLU A 103 -3.24 -3.30 9.33
CA GLU A 103 -3.53 -3.69 10.72
C GLU A 103 -4.99 -3.47 11.11
N GLU A 104 -5.53 -2.29 10.76
CA GLU A 104 -6.92 -1.96 11.05
C GLU A 104 -7.91 -2.79 10.22
N ALA A 105 -7.56 -3.12 8.98
CA ALA A 105 -8.32 -4.03 8.15
C ALA A 105 -8.38 -5.45 8.77
N ILE A 106 -7.26 -5.96 9.27
CA ILE A 106 -7.19 -7.25 9.96
C ILE A 106 -8.05 -7.24 11.23
N LYS A 107 -7.95 -6.18 12.06
CA LYS A 107 -8.77 -6.03 13.27
C LYS A 107 -10.26 -5.97 12.95
N ALA A 108 -10.65 -5.25 11.90
CA ALA A 108 -12.04 -5.13 11.46
C ALA A 108 -12.64 -6.50 11.06
N VAL A 109 -11.93 -7.24 10.21
CA VAL A 109 -12.35 -8.58 9.74
C VAL A 109 -12.41 -9.58 10.88
N THR A 110 -11.40 -9.61 11.76
CA THR A 110 -11.35 -10.54 12.88
C THR A 110 -12.49 -10.28 13.87
N SER A 111 -12.78 -9.01 14.17
CA SER A 111 -13.90 -8.64 15.05
C SER A 111 -15.26 -9.03 14.46
N TYR A 112 -15.42 -8.86 13.15
CA TYR A 112 -16.63 -9.25 12.42
C TYR A 112 -16.85 -10.77 12.47
N LYS A 113 -15.81 -11.58 12.20
CA LYS A 113 -15.88 -13.05 12.30
C LYS A 113 -16.35 -13.52 13.69
N LEU A 114 -15.80 -12.94 14.77
CA LEU A 114 -16.18 -13.28 16.13
C LEU A 114 -17.65 -12.97 16.45
N GLN A 115 -18.19 -11.88 15.89
CA GLN A 115 -19.60 -11.51 16.09
C GLN A 115 -20.56 -12.42 15.35
N VAL A 116 -20.23 -12.86 14.14
CA VAL A 116 -21.05 -13.80 13.35
C VAL A 116 -21.07 -15.17 14.01
N THR A 117 -19.93 -15.69 14.46
CA THR A 117 -19.84 -17.01 15.10
C THR A 117 -20.51 -17.07 16.48
N SER A 118 -20.62 -15.95 17.20
CA SER A 118 -21.27 -15.91 18.52
C SER A 118 -22.80 -15.88 18.46
N LYS A 119 -23.40 -15.52 17.34
CA LYS A 119 -24.85 -15.48 17.13
C LYS A 119 -25.43 -16.86 16.75
N ASP A 120 -24.67 -17.68 16.06
CA ASP A 120 -25.08 -19.04 15.65
C ASP A 120 -24.68 -20.07 16.71
N LYS A 121 -25.45 -20.15 17.81
CA LYS A 121 -25.27 -21.16 18.86
C LYS A 121 -25.74 -22.56 18.45
N ASP A 122 -26.30 -22.75 17.28
CA ASP A 122 -26.71 -24.07 16.78
C ASP A 122 -25.54 -24.74 16.03
N SER A 123 -24.83 -25.58 16.74
CA SER A 123 -23.58 -26.25 16.34
C SER A 123 -23.74 -27.24 15.16
N SER A 124 -24.89 -27.35 14.55
CA SER A 124 -25.16 -28.23 13.38
C SER A 124 -25.00 -27.50 12.03
N LEU A 125 -24.81 -26.16 12.02
CA LEU A 125 -24.71 -25.33 10.81
C LEU A 125 -23.27 -24.76 10.58
N ILE A 126 -22.24 -25.35 11.19
CA ILE A 126 -20.82 -24.89 11.04
C ILE A 126 -20.26 -25.08 9.61
N THR A 127 -21.06 -25.51 8.64
CA THR A 127 -20.59 -25.87 7.30
C THR A 127 -20.71 -24.77 6.22
N HIS A 128 -21.16 -23.56 6.54
CA HIS A 128 -21.17 -22.44 5.60
C HIS A 128 -20.45 -21.19 6.15
N TYR A 129 -19.16 -21.31 6.44
CA TYR A 129 -18.31 -20.12 6.39
C TYR A 129 -18.28 -19.63 4.94
N SER A 130 -19.11 -18.65 4.61
CA SER A 130 -18.93 -17.96 3.34
C SER A 130 -17.49 -17.46 3.30
N LEU A 131 -16.76 -17.81 2.26
CA LEU A 131 -15.41 -17.32 2.02
C LEU A 131 -15.43 -15.79 2.18
N LEU A 132 -14.49 -15.26 2.95
CA LEU A 132 -14.33 -13.82 3.07
C LEU A 132 -14.01 -13.23 1.69
N ASN A 133 -14.74 -12.21 1.30
CA ASN A 133 -14.43 -11.41 0.13
C ASN A 133 -13.93 -10.04 0.56
N ILE A 134 -12.75 -9.68 0.10
CA ILE A 134 -12.11 -8.39 0.38
C ILE A 134 -11.88 -7.67 -0.95
N LEU A 135 -12.16 -6.38 -1.00
CA LEU A 135 -11.90 -5.53 -2.17
C LEU A 135 -10.96 -4.39 -1.79
N GLU A 136 -9.83 -4.30 -2.47
CA GLU A 136 -8.97 -3.14 -2.46
C GLU A 136 -9.23 -2.30 -3.73
N LEU A 137 -9.53 -1.02 -3.54
CA LEU A 137 -9.64 -0.03 -4.62
C LEU A 137 -8.36 0.81 -4.68
N CYS A 138 -7.93 1.19 -5.89
CA CYS A 138 -6.67 1.90 -6.13
C CYS A 138 -5.46 1.10 -5.65
N THR A 139 -5.38 -0.18 -6.04
CA THR A 139 -4.46 -1.16 -5.46
C THR A 139 -2.97 -0.88 -5.71
N GLY A 140 -2.61 -0.09 -6.73
CA GLY A 140 -1.23 0.27 -7.04
C GLY A 140 -0.32 -0.94 -7.20
N SER A 141 0.66 -1.08 -6.31
CA SER A 141 1.58 -2.23 -6.28
C SER A 141 0.95 -3.54 -5.78
N GLY A 142 -0.28 -3.50 -5.28
CA GLY A 142 -0.97 -4.63 -4.65
C GLY A 142 -0.57 -4.89 -3.20
N CYS A 143 0.18 -4.01 -2.57
CA CYS A 143 0.80 -4.28 -1.26
C CYS A 143 -0.24 -4.56 -0.16
N VAL A 144 -1.34 -3.81 -0.10
CA VAL A 144 -2.42 -4.02 0.89
C VAL A 144 -3.19 -5.29 0.58
N ALA A 145 -3.64 -5.50 -0.67
CA ALA A 145 -4.33 -6.73 -1.06
C ALA A 145 -3.50 -7.99 -0.77
N LEU A 146 -2.20 -7.96 -1.08
CA LEU A 146 -1.29 -9.07 -0.83
C LEU A 146 -1.07 -9.32 0.66
N ALA A 147 -0.94 -8.27 1.47
CA ALA A 147 -0.83 -8.41 2.91
C ALA A 147 -2.10 -9.05 3.52
N LEU A 148 -3.28 -8.60 3.09
CA LEU A 148 -4.56 -9.16 3.52
C LEU A 148 -4.76 -10.61 3.02
N ALA A 149 -4.38 -10.91 1.78
CA ALA A 149 -4.46 -12.26 1.21
C ALA A 149 -3.54 -13.25 1.94
N ARG A 150 -2.37 -12.80 2.39
CA ARG A 150 -1.45 -13.60 3.21
C ARG A 150 -2.00 -13.86 4.61
N GLU A 151 -2.63 -12.86 5.23
CA GLU A 151 -3.21 -13.00 6.57
C GLU A 151 -4.46 -13.89 6.57
N PHE A 152 -5.30 -13.76 5.55
CA PHE A 152 -6.56 -14.47 5.42
C PHE A 152 -6.49 -15.49 4.29
N HIS A 153 -5.87 -16.63 4.52
CA HIS A 153 -5.64 -17.68 3.50
C HIS A 153 -6.93 -18.22 2.86
N ASP A 154 -8.04 -18.22 3.63
CA ASP A 154 -9.36 -18.67 3.18
C ASP A 154 -10.19 -17.53 2.54
N ALA A 155 -9.66 -16.31 2.46
CA ALA A 155 -10.33 -15.19 1.81
C ALA A 155 -10.06 -15.20 0.31
N HIS A 156 -10.96 -14.58 -0.47
CA HIS A 156 -10.65 -14.14 -1.81
C HIS A 156 -10.51 -12.61 -1.82
N VAL A 157 -9.34 -12.13 -2.23
CA VAL A 157 -9.03 -10.71 -2.28
C VAL A 157 -9.07 -10.22 -3.71
N TYR A 158 -9.78 -9.13 -3.96
CA TYR A 158 -9.80 -8.43 -5.24
C TYR A 158 -9.07 -7.11 -5.12
N GLY A 159 -8.26 -6.77 -6.12
CA GLY A 159 -7.63 -5.44 -6.23
C GLY A 159 -7.98 -4.79 -7.57
N THR A 160 -8.40 -3.53 -7.56
CA THR A 160 -8.70 -2.79 -8.79
C THR A 160 -7.82 -1.56 -8.93
N ASP A 161 -7.40 -1.27 -10.17
CA ASP A 161 -6.64 -0.06 -10.50
C ASP A 161 -6.85 0.31 -11.97
N THR A 162 -6.83 1.60 -12.28
CA THR A 162 -6.93 2.11 -13.66
C THR A 162 -5.65 1.89 -14.45
N SER A 163 -4.50 1.87 -13.76
CA SER A 163 -3.17 1.74 -14.37
C SER A 163 -2.84 0.31 -14.75
N GLU A 164 -2.62 0.08 -16.04
CA GLU A 164 -2.09 -1.20 -16.54
C GLU A 164 -0.72 -1.55 -15.95
N ILE A 165 0.10 -0.52 -15.67
CA ILE A 165 1.44 -0.70 -15.07
C ILE A 165 1.29 -1.18 -13.63
N ALA A 166 0.37 -0.58 -12.87
CA ALA A 166 0.06 -0.98 -11.50
C ALA A 166 -0.43 -2.44 -11.44
N ILE A 167 -1.42 -2.81 -12.25
CA ILE A 167 -1.96 -4.18 -12.31
C ILE A 167 -0.88 -5.20 -12.69
N ARG A 168 -0.03 -4.90 -13.68
CA ARG A 168 1.09 -5.80 -14.03
C ARG A 168 2.11 -5.93 -12.90
N ASN A 169 2.36 -4.85 -12.17
CA ASN A 169 3.26 -4.86 -11.02
C ASN A 169 2.66 -5.69 -9.87
N ALA A 170 1.39 -5.48 -9.53
CA ALA A 170 0.67 -6.23 -8.51
C ALA A 170 0.68 -7.74 -8.80
N LYS A 171 0.44 -8.16 -10.06
CA LYS A 171 0.53 -9.57 -10.47
C LYS A 171 1.94 -10.14 -10.30
N LYS A 172 2.99 -9.38 -10.62
CA LYS A 172 4.38 -9.81 -10.36
C LYS A 172 4.67 -9.95 -8.85
N ASN A 173 4.07 -9.09 -8.02
CA ASN A 173 4.20 -9.17 -6.58
C ASN A 173 3.46 -10.38 -6.00
N THR A 174 2.34 -10.80 -6.62
CA THR A 174 1.65 -12.04 -6.32
C THR A 174 2.57 -13.24 -6.50
N GLU A 175 3.21 -13.34 -7.67
CA GLU A 175 4.16 -14.41 -7.99
C GLU A 175 5.36 -14.39 -7.06
N LEU A 176 5.96 -13.21 -6.82
CA LEU A 176 7.14 -13.02 -5.97
C LEU A 176 6.91 -13.51 -4.53
N ASN A 177 5.70 -13.34 -4.01
CA ASN A 177 5.35 -13.72 -2.63
C ASN A 177 4.54 -15.03 -2.55
N SER A 178 4.36 -15.75 -3.67
CA SER A 178 3.65 -17.05 -3.73
C SER A 178 2.22 -16.98 -3.16
N ILE A 179 1.52 -15.88 -3.36
CA ILE A 179 0.14 -15.67 -2.90
C ILE A 179 -0.81 -16.09 -4.03
N THR A 180 -1.85 -16.88 -3.73
CA THR A 180 -2.72 -17.49 -4.75
C THR A 180 -4.19 -17.07 -4.67
N ASN A 181 -4.61 -16.48 -3.57
CA ASN A 181 -6.00 -16.11 -3.27
C ASN A 181 -6.30 -14.62 -3.55
N VAL A 182 -5.62 -14.02 -4.52
CA VAL A 182 -5.82 -12.64 -4.95
C VAL A 182 -6.07 -12.54 -6.46
N THR A 183 -6.97 -11.63 -6.86
CA THR A 183 -7.27 -11.33 -8.26
C THR A 183 -7.17 -9.83 -8.51
N PHE A 184 -6.27 -9.42 -9.43
CA PHE A 184 -6.11 -8.03 -9.84
C PHE A 184 -6.80 -7.74 -11.16
N LEU A 185 -7.67 -6.72 -11.17
CA LEU A 185 -8.53 -6.32 -12.28
C LEU A 185 -8.25 -4.87 -12.69
N LYS A 186 -8.10 -4.64 -13.99
CA LYS A 186 -7.94 -3.28 -14.52
C LYS A 186 -9.29 -2.61 -14.71
N GLY A 187 -9.43 -1.41 -14.18
CA GLY A 187 -10.58 -0.53 -14.39
C GLY A 187 -10.74 0.48 -13.27
N ASN A 188 -11.71 1.37 -13.42
CA ASN A 188 -11.96 2.43 -12.46
C ASN A 188 -12.83 1.92 -11.31
N LEU A 189 -12.29 1.96 -10.08
CA LEU A 189 -12.98 1.63 -8.84
C LEU A 189 -13.78 0.30 -8.95
N PHE A 190 -15.11 0.38 -8.91
CA PHE A 190 -16.02 -0.78 -8.92
C PHE A 190 -16.34 -1.31 -10.32
N GLU A 191 -15.96 -0.62 -11.40
CA GLU A 191 -16.32 -1.02 -12.77
C GLU A 191 -15.90 -2.45 -13.14
N PRO A 192 -14.67 -2.92 -12.80
CA PRO A 192 -14.28 -4.29 -13.10
C PRO A 192 -15.12 -5.33 -12.37
N ILE A 193 -15.54 -5.01 -11.15
CA ILE A 193 -16.40 -5.87 -10.33
C ILE A 193 -17.79 -5.96 -10.98
N LYS A 194 -18.38 -4.84 -11.42
CA LYS A 194 -19.65 -4.83 -12.16
C LYS A 194 -19.62 -5.71 -13.40
N LYS A 195 -18.54 -5.63 -14.18
CA LYS A 195 -18.37 -6.44 -15.40
C LYS A 195 -18.28 -7.92 -15.09
N GLN A 196 -17.57 -8.29 -14.04
CA GLN A 196 -17.43 -9.68 -13.61
C GLN A 196 -18.77 -10.26 -13.10
N LEU A 197 -19.58 -9.44 -12.40
CA LEU A 197 -20.92 -9.80 -11.95
C LEU A 197 -21.89 -10.01 -13.10
N SER A 198 -21.78 -9.22 -14.18
CA SER A 198 -22.66 -9.35 -15.34
C SER A 198 -22.48 -10.67 -16.09
N SER A 199 -21.37 -11.36 -15.92
CA SER A 199 -21.05 -12.66 -16.53
C SER A 199 -21.44 -13.86 -15.66
N HIS A 200 -21.81 -13.66 -14.39
CA HIS A 200 -22.16 -14.72 -13.44
C HIS A 200 -23.45 -14.33 -12.70
N ALA A 201 -24.35 -15.28 -12.49
CA ALA A 201 -25.68 -15.09 -11.90
C ALA A 201 -25.70 -14.72 -10.40
N SER A 202 -24.55 -14.51 -9.76
CA SER A 202 -24.44 -14.22 -8.33
C SER A 202 -23.82 -12.86 -8.07
N HIS A 203 -24.45 -12.05 -7.21
CA HIS A 203 -23.88 -10.79 -6.72
C HIS A 203 -22.74 -11.09 -5.75
N ILE A 204 -21.52 -10.64 -6.09
CA ILE A 204 -20.38 -10.65 -5.15
C ILE A 204 -20.56 -9.47 -4.20
N THR A 205 -20.63 -9.76 -2.91
CA THR A 205 -20.57 -8.75 -1.85
C THR A 205 -19.32 -8.96 -1.00
N PHE A 206 -18.85 -7.87 -0.40
CA PHE A 206 -17.58 -7.84 0.32
C PHE A 206 -17.80 -7.67 1.81
N ASP A 207 -17.01 -8.37 2.59
CA ASP A 207 -16.93 -8.21 4.04
C ASP A 207 -16.12 -6.97 4.41
N LEU A 208 -15.16 -6.60 3.52
CA LEU A 208 -14.29 -5.45 3.66
C LEU A 208 -14.06 -4.79 2.29
N ILE A 209 -14.20 -3.48 2.25
CA ILE A 209 -13.67 -2.62 1.18
C ILE A 209 -12.60 -1.72 1.80
N VAL A 210 -11.40 -1.73 1.22
CA VAL A 210 -10.26 -0.94 1.68
C VAL A 210 -9.68 -0.14 0.52
N SER A 211 -9.19 1.06 0.79
CA SER A 211 -8.52 1.88 -0.24
C SER A 211 -7.50 2.83 0.38
N ASN A 212 -6.35 2.94 -0.28
CA ASN A 212 -5.48 4.10 -0.18
C ASN A 212 -5.61 4.89 -1.49
N PRO A 213 -6.64 5.72 -1.63
CA PRO A 213 -6.90 6.42 -2.88
C PRO A 213 -5.99 7.64 -3.03
N PRO A 214 -5.81 8.18 -4.24
CA PRO A 214 -5.18 9.48 -4.42
C PRO A 214 -5.91 10.57 -3.62
N TYR A 215 -5.19 11.28 -2.76
CA TYR A 215 -5.76 12.26 -1.84
C TYR A 215 -5.01 13.60 -1.77
N VAL A 216 -3.92 13.75 -2.52
CA VAL A 216 -3.16 15.01 -2.56
C VAL A 216 -3.92 16.03 -3.40
N ARG A 217 -4.07 17.24 -2.89
CA ARG A 217 -4.66 18.34 -3.65
C ARG A 217 -3.78 18.66 -4.87
N ILE A 218 -4.40 18.96 -6.00
CA ILE A 218 -3.67 19.19 -7.24
C ILE A 218 -2.66 20.36 -7.12
N ASP A 219 -3.00 21.39 -6.36
CA ASP A 219 -2.16 22.57 -6.13
C ASP A 219 -0.98 22.30 -5.16
N GLU A 220 -1.07 21.27 -4.32
CA GLU A 220 -0.03 20.84 -3.37
C GLU A 220 1.01 19.88 -3.99
N ILE A 221 0.70 19.24 -5.12
CA ILE A 221 1.62 18.28 -5.77
C ILE A 221 2.98 18.90 -6.08
N LYS A 222 3.01 20.18 -6.50
CA LYS A 222 4.23 20.93 -6.80
C LYS A 222 5.16 21.11 -5.59
N ASP A 223 4.60 21.07 -4.38
CA ASP A 223 5.31 21.31 -3.12
C ASP A 223 5.83 20.01 -2.48
N LEU A 224 5.49 18.85 -3.06
CA LEU A 224 6.00 17.56 -2.63
C LEU A 224 7.50 17.43 -2.88
N GLN A 225 8.15 16.54 -2.14
CA GLN A 225 9.56 16.21 -2.34
C GLN A 225 9.82 15.82 -3.80
N PRO A 226 10.99 16.20 -4.36
CA PRO A 226 11.34 15.88 -5.75
C PRO A 226 11.21 14.40 -6.10
N GLU A 227 11.52 13.49 -5.16
CA GLU A 227 11.37 12.05 -5.30
C GLU A 227 9.94 11.65 -5.63
N ILE A 228 8.96 12.37 -5.10
CA ILE A 228 7.53 12.08 -5.30
C ILE A 228 7.04 12.76 -6.57
N LYS A 229 7.13 14.08 -6.63
CA LYS A 229 6.51 14.87 -7.71
C LYS A 229 7.12 14.65 -9.09
N ASP A 230 8.42 14.34 -9.16
CA ASP A 230 9.13 14.22 -10.43
C ASP A 230 9.25 12.76 -10.90
N TRP A 231 8.98 11.78 -10.03
CA TRP A 231 9.22 10.37 -10.31
C TRP A 231 8.00 9.47 -10.17
N GLU A 232 7.15 9.72 -9.19
CA GLU A 232 5.96 8.88 -8.99
C GLU A 232 4.81 9.33 -9.90
N PRO A 233 3.88 8.43 -10.27
CA PRO A 233 2.78 8.77 -11.18
C PRO A 233 1.84 9.79 -10.53
N VAL A 234 1.59 10.91 -11.20
CA VAL A 234 0.71 11.99 -10.70
C VAL A 234 -0.70 11.47 -10.46
N GLU A 235 -1.16 10.52 -11.28
CA GLU A 235 -2.48 9.89 -11.17
C GLU A 235 -2.66 9.14 -9.84
N ALA A 236 -1.58 8.66 -9.25
CA ALA A 236 -1.62 7.99 -7.94
C ALA A 236 -1.57 8.97 -6.76
N LEU A 237 -1.35 10.26 -7.01
CA LEU A 237 -1.28 11.31 -6.00
C LEU A 237 -2.52 12.21 -6.03
N ASN A 238 -2.97 12.57 -7.23
CA ASN A 238 -3.96 13.61 -7.46
C ASN A 238 -5.38 13.20 -7.02
N GLY A 239 -5.82 13.78 -5.89
CA GLY A 239 -7.17 13.63 -5.34
C GLY A 239 -8.17 14.70 -5.78
N GLY A 240 -7.81 15.55 -6.75
CA GLY A 240 -8.64 16.66 -7.22
C GLY A 240 -8.32 18.00 -6.54
N GLU A 241 -9.22 18.98 -6.70
CA GLU A 241 -9.01 20.36 -6.20
C GLU A 241 -8.88 20.41 -4.66
N ASP A 242 -9.65 19.63 -3.94
CA ASP A 242 -9.63 19.57 -2.47
C ASP A 242 -9.13 18.23 -1.91
N GLY A 243 -8.66 17.33 -2.79
CA GLY A 243 -8.11 16.03 -2.42
C GLY A 243 -9.19 14.99 -2.05
N LEU A 244 -10.47 15.25 -2.31
CA LEU A 244 -11.57 14.42 -1.82
C LEU A 244 -12.34 13.69 -2.93
N ASP A 245 -11.92 13.78 -4.19
CA ASP A 245 -12.70 13.26 -5.32
C ASP A 245 -12.94 11.75 -5.24
N TYR A 246 -11.94 10.98 -4.87
CA TYR A 246 -12.08 9.54 -4.74
C TYR A 246 -13.03 9.14 -3.61
N TYR A 247 -13.01 9.84 -2.48
CA TYR A 247 -13.93 9.57 -1.38
C TYR A 247 -15.38 9.83 -1.80
N ARG A 248 -15.64 10.92 -2.56
CA ARG A 248 -16.96 11.22 -3.12
C ARG A 248 -17.48 10.14 -4.05
N MET A 249 -16.59 9.51 -4.80
CA MET A 249 -16.94 8.40 -5.71
C MET A 249 -17.12 7.08 -4.96
N ILE A 250 -16.22 6.75 -4.05
CA ILE A 250 -16.17 5.44 -3.41
C ILE A 250 -17.28 5.29 -2.36
N ILE A 251 -17.47 6.28 -1.46
CA ILE A 251 -18.35 6.16 -0.30
C ILE A 251 -19.80 5.81 -0.67
N PRO A 252 -20.46 6.51 -1.60
CA PRO A 252 -21.84 6.19 -1.97
C PRO A 252 -21.98 4.81 -2.62
N GLU A 253 -21.00 4.43 -3.45
CA GLU A 253 -21.05 3.20 -4.22
C GLU A 253 -20.70 1.98 -3.38
N ALA A 254 -19.82 2.10 -2.39
CA ALA A 254 -19.41 1.02 -1.50
C ALA A 254 -20.58 0.32 -0.81
N LYS A 255 -21.67 1.05 -0.53
CA LYS A 255 -22.90 0.50 0.08
C LYS A 255 -23.53 -0.61 -0.76
N ASN A 256 -23.40 -0.55 -2.08
CA ASN A 256 -23.99 -1.53 -2.99
C ASN A 256 -23.18 -2.83 -3.05
N TYR A 257 -21.95 -2.81 -2.54
CA TYR A 257 -21.01 -3.93 -2.60
C TYR A 257 -20.66 -4.50 -1.23
N LEU A 258 -20.88 -3.76 -0.15
CA LEU A 258 -20.66 -4.28 1.20
C LEU A 258 -21.80 -5.18 1.64
N LYS A 259 -21.47 -6.25 2.36
CA LYS A 259 -22.43 -7.00 3.17
C LYS A 259 -22.93 -6.13 4.33
N GLU A 260 -24.12 -6.46 4.84
CA GLU A 260 -24.60 -5.88 6.11
C GLU A 260 -23.57 -6.13 7.22
N GLY A 261 -23.20 -5.08 7.94
CA GLY A 261 -22.16 -5.14 8.95
C GLY A 261 -20.74 -5.18 8.40
N GLY A 262 -20.54 -5.16 7.08
CA GLY A 262 -19.23 -5.08 6.44
C GLY A 262 -18.54 -3.75 6.68
N HIS A 263 -17.23 -3.71 6.48
CA HIS A 263 -16.40 -2.55 6.82
C HIS A 263 -15.89 -1.81 5.59
N LEU A 264 -15.83 -0.47 5.71
CA LEU A 264 -15.18 0.43 4.75
C LEU A 264 -14.00 1.10 5.45
N LEU A 265 -12.81 0.96 4.87
CA LEU A 265 -11.57 1.56 5.38
C LEU A 265 -10.89 2.42 4.33
N PHE A 266 -10.38 3.57 4.78
CA PHE A 266 -9.58 4.48 3.97
C PHE A 266 -8.30 4.89 4.66
N GLU A 267 -7.21 4.98 3.90
CA GLU A 267 -6.14 5.91 4.23
C GLU A 267 -6.57 7.32 3.83
N ILE A 268 -6.25 8.33 4.66
CA ILE A 268 -6.66 9.72 4.47
C ILE A 268 -5.47 10.68 4.64
N GLY A 269 -5.51 11.79 3.95
CA GLY A 269 -4.56 12.89 4.16
C GLY A 269 -4.72 13.52 5.56
N ALA A 270 -3.63 14.04 6.13
CA ALA A 270 -3.56 14.55 7.50
C ALA A 270 -4.63 15.61 7.85
N SER A 271 -5.08 16.40 6.86
CA SER A 271 -6.10 17.46 7.05
C SER A 271 -7.52 17.04 6.65
N GLN A 272 -7.74 15.78 6.23
CA GLN A 272 -8.98 15.35 5.60
C GLN A 272 -9.93 14.61 6.55
N ALA A 273 -9.50 14.29 7.76
CA ALA A 273 -10.21 13.44 8.71
C ALA A 273 -11.68 13.86 8.94
N ASP A 274 -11.94 15.13 9.24
CA ASP A 274 -13.29 15.63 9.51
C ASP A 274 -14.17 15.59 8.26
N SER A 275 -13.63 15.94 7.09
CA SER A 275 -14.36 15.95 5.83
C SER A 275 -14.78 14.55 5.41
N VAL A 276 -13.84 13.59 5.42
CA VAL A 276 -14.13 12.20 5.05
C VAL A 276 -15.07 11.56 6.07
N ARG A 277 -14.85 11.81 7.37
CA ARG A 277 -15.76 11.35 8.44
C ARG A 277 -17.20 11.85 8.24
N LYS A 278 -17.35 13.12 7.87
CA LYS A 278 -18.68 13.67 7.57
C LYS A 278 -19.32 12.97 6.38
N MET A 279 -18.61 12.79 5.27
CA MET A 279 -19.13 12.11 4.08
C MET A 279 -19.60 10.69 4.38
N VAL A 280 -18.81 9.93 5.15
CA VAL A 280 -19.12 8.55 5.53
C VAL A 280 -20.38 8.49 6.40
N LYS A 281 -20.54 9.42 7.38
CA LYS A 281 -21.74 9.52 8.21
C LYS A 281 -22.97 9.94 7.41
N ASP A 282 -22.84 10.94 6.55
CA ASP A 282 -23.92 11.41 5.69
C ASP A 282 -24.41 10.31 4.72
N ALA A 283 -23.53 9.40 4.32
CA ALA A 283 -23.88 8.22 3.54
C ALA A 283 -24.57 7.10 4.35
N GLY A 284 -24.69 7.25 5.67
CA GLY A 284 -25.40 6.30 6.55
C GLY A 284 -24.52 5.16 7.10
N PHE A 285 -23.19 5.28 7.04
CA PHE A 285 -22.31 4.37 7.76
C PHE A 285 -22.30 4.67 9.26
N THR A 286 -22.10 3.65 10.05
CA THR A 286 -22.05 3.67 11.52
C THR A 286 -20.66 3.31 12.03
N ASP A 287 -20.44 3.36 13.34
CA ASP A 287 -19.19 2.97 14.01
C ASP A 287 -17.94 3.62 13.37
N VAL A 288 -18.07 4.93 13.03
CA VAL A 288 -17.02 5.67 12.34
C VAL A 288 -15.89 6.02 13.31
N LEU A 289 -14.72 5.44 13.09
CA LEU A 289 -13.51 5.63 13.88
C LEU A 289 -12.42 6.28 13.04
N LEU A 290 -11.68 7.21 13.66
CA LEU A 290 -10.44 7.76 13.14
C LEU A 290 -9.28 7.16 13.93
N ILE A 291 -8.31 6.61 13.25
CA ILE A 291 -7.16 5.94 13.83
C ILE A 291 -5.90 6.70 13.42
N LYS A 292 -5.02 6.89 14.39
CA LYS A 292 -3.75 7.58 14.21
C LYS A 292 -2.66 6.61 13.77
N ASP A 293 -1.75 7.11 12.93
CA ASP A 293 -0.50 6.45 12.63
C ASP A 293 0.49 6.53 13.81
N TYR A 294 1.66 5.93 13.66
CA TYR A 294 2.70 5.95 14.70
C TYR A 294 3.28 7.33 14.99
N ALA A 295 3.08 8.30 14.11
CA ALA A 295 3.42 9.72 14.34
C ALA A 295 2.31 10.50 15.06
N GLY A 296 1.17 9.85 15.37
CA GLY A 296 0.03 10.46 16.07
C GLY A 296 -0.89 11.28 15.15
N ILE A 297 -0.75 11.14 13.83
CA ILE A 297 -1.58 11.82 12.82
C ILE A 297 -2.76 10.92 12.47
N GLU A 298 -3.98 11.47 12.41
CA GLU A 298 -5.16 10.75 11.92
C GLU A 298 -4.95 10.35 10.47
N ARG A 299 -4.81 9.04 10.24
CA ARG A 299 -4.42 8.47 8.95
C ARG A 299 -5.39 7.46 8.40
N ILE A 300 -6.13 6.75 9.25
CA ILE A 300 -7.08 5.73 8.83
C ILE A 300 -8.47 6.11 9.30
N LEU A 301 -9.44 6.03 8.40
CA LEU A 301 -10.85 6.04 8.73
C LEU A 301 -11.41 4.64 8.56
N ARG A 302 -12.09 4.14 9.58
CA ARG A 302 -12.85 2.88 9.55
C ARG A 302 -14.32 3.15 9.84
N ALA A 303 -15.20 2.56 9.04
CA ALA A 303 -16.65 2.65 9.22
C ALA A 303 -17.32 1.31 8.93
N LYS A 304 -18.56 1.16 9.38
CA LYS A 304 -19.35 -0.08 9.23
C LYS A 304 -20.65 0.23 8.50
N LEU A 305 -21.04 -0.62 7.57
CA LEU A 305 -22.37 -0.55 6.98
C LEU A 305 -23.41 -1.00 8.01
N GLY A 306 -24.39 -0.13 8.29
CA GLY A 306 -25.46 -0.46 9.24
C GLY A 306 -26.27 -1.68 8.82
N ILE A 307 -26.85 -2.37 9.79
CA ILE A 307 -27.84 -3.41 9.58
C ILE A 307 -29.18 -2.69 9.46
N VAL A 308 -29.85 -2.82 8.31
CA VAL A 308 -31.18 -2.21 8.06
C VAL A 308 -32.27 -3.07 8.70
#